data_b9f25fcb9b23f64b0a0782b05d76b180
#
_entry.id   b9f25fcb9b23f64b0a0782b05d76b180
#
_cell.length_a   1.000
_cell.length_b   1.000
_cell.length_c   1.000
_cell.angle_alpha   90.00
_cell.angle_beta   90.00
_cell.angle_gamma   90.00
#
_symmetry.space_group_name_H-M   'P 1'
#
loop_
_entity.id
_entity.type
_entity.pdbx_description
1 polymer ?
#
loop_
_entity_poly.entity_id
_entity_poly.type
_entity_poly.pdbx_seq_one_letter_code
_entity_poly.pdbx_strand_id
1 'polypeptide(L)'
;MDFNFTQNENDFRQEIKDWLSKNLSQRISNKVKKFQRLDKNDYEEFMKALSAKGWLAVNWPKEHGGTGWSNTQKHIFEEEIVKAGAPRIVPFGLNMLGPVLMEFGNEKQKKYYLPRILNCDDWWAQGYSEPGSGSDLASLKTKAVDHGDHYICLLYTSDAADEHSW
;
A
#
# COMPACT_ATOMS: atom_id res chain seq x y z
N MET A 1 26.04 -0.60 22.38
CA MET A 1 24.69 -0.79 21.85
C MET A 1 24.70 -2.13 21.14
N ASP A 2 23.84 -3.08 21.53
CA ASP A 2 23.78 -4.39 20.88
C ASP A 2 22.78 -4.29 19.71
N PHE A 3 23.23 -4.65 18.50
CA PHE A 3 22.43 -4.65 17.29
C PHE A 3 21.99 -6.06 16.86
N ASN A 4 22.24 -7.06 17.69
CA ASN A 4 21.83 -8.43 17.41
C ASN A 4 20.33 -8.59 17.67
N PHE A 5 19.68 -9.32 16.77
CA PHE A 5 18.28 -9.71 16.99
C PHE A 5 18.18 -10.76 18.09
N THR A 6 17.14 -10.67 18.89
CA THR A 6 16.78 -11.68 19.89
C THR A 6 16.37 -13.00 19.21
N GLN A 7 16.32 -14.09 19.98
CA GLN A 7 15.85 -15.39 19.45
C GLN A 7 14.43 -15.27 18.88
N ASN A 8 13.52 -14.58 19.59
CA ASN A 8 12.13 -14.38 19.12
C ASN A 8 12.06 -13.60 17.79
N GLU A 9 12.92 -12.62 17.59
CA GLU A 9 13.00 -11.86 16.35
C GLU A 9 13.60 -12.69 15.21
N ASN A 10 14.56 -13.57 15.51
CA ASN A 10 15.11 -14.51 14.54
C ASN A 10 14.07 -15.59 14.15
N ASP A 11 13.29 -16.10 15.10
CA ASP A 11 12.20 -17.03 14.84
C ASP A 11 11.11 -16.38 13.98
N PHE A 12 10.75 -15.12 14.28
CA PHE A 12 9.83 -14.33 13.46
C PHE A 12 10.37 -14.12 12.04
N ARG A 13 11.66 -13.82 11.88
CA ARG A 13 12.32 -13.73 10.58
C ARG A 13 12.19 -15.03 9.80
N GLN A 14 12.38 -16.16 10.47
CA GLN A 14 12.25 -17.46 9.83
C GLN A 14 10.82 -17.75 9.39
N GLU A 15 9.80 -17.38 10.21
CA GLU A 15 8.39 -17.48 9.83
C GLU A 15 8.10 -16.72 8.53
N ILE A 16 8.62 -15.47 8.42
CA ILE A 16 8.42 -14.66 7.21
C ILE A 16 9.07 -15.33 6.00
N LYS A 17 10.31 -15.79 6.12
CA LYS A 17 11.02 -16.50 5.02
C LYS A 17 10.26 -17.73 4.56
N ASP A 18 9.80 -18.54 5.50
CA ASP A 18 9.05 -19.76 5.20
C ASP A 18 7.72 -19.45 4.52
N TRP A 19 7.04 -18.39 4.96
CA TRP A 19 5.81 -17.94 4.33
C TRP A 19 6.06 -17.42 2.92
N LEU A 20 7.05 -16.56 2.72
CA LEU A 20 7.42 -16.01 1.41
C LEU A 20 7.81 -17.12 0.43
N SER A 21 8.56 -18.12 0.89
CA SER A 21 8.97 -19.25 0.03
C SER A 21 7.78 -20.04 -0.53
N LYS A 22 6.64 -20.04 0.16
CA LYS A 22 5.42 -20.77 -0.21
C LYS A 22 4.40 -19.92 -0.96
N ASN A 23 4.38 -18.60 -0.71
CA ASN A 23 3.30 -17.71 -1.15
C ASN A 23 3.73 -16.62 -2.13
N LEU A 24 5.03 -16.36 -2.28
CA LEU A 24 5.54 -15.47 -3.32
C LEU A 24 5.82 -16.27 -4.60
N SER A 25 5.10 -15.96 -5.67
CA SER A 25 5.33 -16.57 -6.98
C SER A 25 6.76 -16.34 -7.46
N GLN A 26 7.45 -17.41 -7.87
CA GLN A 26 8.79 -17.32 -8.46
C GLN A 26 8.81 -16.47 -9.72
N ARG A 27 7.71 -16.47 -10.49
CA ARG A 27 7.52 -15.61 -11.67
C ARG A 27 7.61 -14.13 -11.29
N ILE A 28 6.90 -13.73 -10.24
CA ILE A 28 6.88 -12.35 -9.74
C ILE A 28 8.25 -11.97 -9.17
N SER A 29 8.84 -12.80 -8.31
CA SER A 29 10.16 -12.58 -7.72
C SER A 29 11.24 -12.40 -8.81
N ASN A 30 11.19 -13.20 -9.88
CA ASN A 30 12.12 -13.08 -10.99
C ASN A 30 11.94 -11.77 -11.76
N LYS A 31 10.70 -11.30 -11.99
CA LYS A 31 10.44 -10.00 -12.60
C LYS A 31 11.06 -8.86 -11.76
N VAL A 32 10.82 -8.86 -10.44
CA VAL A 32 11.37 -7.84 -9.53
C VAL A 32 12.89 -7.84 -9.54
N LYS A 33 13.53 -8.99 -9.36
CA LYS A 33 15.00 -9.13 -9.33
C LYS A 33 15.68 -8.75 -10.64
N LYS A 34 14.96 -8.87 -11.76
CA LYS A 34 15.46 -8.49 -13.10
C LYS A 34 15.01 -7.10 -13.53
N PHE A 35 14.41 -6.32 -12.63
CA PHE A 35 13.86 -4.98 -12.92
C PHE A 35 12.90 -4.96 -14.12
N GLN A 36 12.15 -6.04 -14.30
CA GLN A 36 11.12 -6.14 -15.33
C GLN A 36 9.84 -5.47 -14.86
N ARG A 37 9.05 -4.97 -15.82
CA ARG A 37 7.75 -4.37 -15.53
C ARG A 37 6.82 -5.40 -14.85
N LEU A 38 6.19 -4.97 -13.77
CA LEU A 38 5.08 -5.66 -13.14
C LEU A 38 3.77 -5.10 -13.70
N ASP A 39 2.80 -5.97 -13.90
CA ASP A 39 1.43 -5.59 -14.22
C ASP A 39 0.54 -5.58 -12.96
N LYS A 40 -0.69 -5.09 -13.10
CA LYS A 40 -1.65 -5.01 -12.00
C LYS A 40 -1.84 -6.38 -11.31
N ASN A 41 -1.91 -7.45 -12.08
CA ASN A 41 -2.16 -8.80 -11.54
C ASN A 41 -0.98 -9.28 -10.68
N ASP A 42 0.27 -8.91 -11.01
CA ASP A 42 1.44 -9.26 -10.20
C ASP A 42 1.35 -8.63 -8.79
N TYR A 43 0.92 -7.37 -8.71
CA TYR A 43 0.72 -6.69 -7.43
C TYR A 43 -0.45 -7.29 -6.65
N GLU A 44 -1.59 -7.52 -7.32
CA GLU A 44 -2.79 -8.06 -6.67
C GLU A 44 -2.56 -9.47 -6.14
N GLU A 45 -1.87 -10.35 -6.89
CA GLU A 45 -1.54 -11.69 -6.46
C GLU A 45 -0.80 -11.66 -5.12
N PHE A 46 0.25 -10.87 -5.01
CA PHE A 46 1.05 -10.79 -3.79
C PHE A 46 0.32 -10.08 -2.65
N MET A 47 -0.34 -8.94 -2.93
CA MET A 47 -1.07 -8.19 -1.90
C MET A 47 -2.25 -9.00 -1.33
N LYS A 48 -2.97 -9.74 -2.15
CA LYS A 48 -4.05 -10.65 -1.69
C LYS A 48 -3.51 -11.79 -0.85
N ALA A 49 -2.34 -12.34 -1.17
CA ALA A 49 -1.70 -13.34 -0.32
C ALA A 49 -1.31 -12.77 1.05
N LEU A 50 -0.77 -11.54 1.09
CA LEU A 50 -0.49 -10.85 2.35
C LEU A 50 -1.77 -10.54 3.14
N SER A 51 -2.83 -10.11 2.47
CA SER A 51 -4.13 -9.85 3.08
C SER A 51 -4.70 -11.12 3.73
N ALA A 52 -4.70 -12.23 3.03
CA ALA A 52 -5.16 -13.53 3.56
C ALA A 52 -4.38 -13.99 4.79
N LYS A 53 -3.09 -13.64 4.90
CA LYS A 53 -2.26 -13.90 6.08
C LYS A 53 -2.47 -12.86 7.20
N GLY A 54 -3.14 -11.72 6.92
CA GLY A 54 -3.28 -10.59 7.84
C GLY A 54 -2.00 -9.74 7.95
N TRP A 55 -1.15 -9.76 6.94
CA TRP A 55 0.15 -9.08 6.92
C TRP A 55 0.22 -7.90 5.93
N LEU A 56 -0.91 -7.52 5.33
CA LEU A 56 -0.92 -6.44 4.34
C LEU A 56 -0.81 -5.06 4.99
N ALA A 57 -1.57 -4.81 6.06
CA ALA A 57 -1.67 -3.50 6.71
C ALA A 57 -0.83 -3.44 7.99
N VAL A 58 0.47 -3.68 7.90
CA VAL A 58 1.38 -3.79 9.06
C VAL A 58 1.42 -2.54 9.95
N ASN A 59 1.08 -1.39 9.41
CA ASN A 59 1.10 -0.10 10.10
C ASN A 59 -0.27 0.34 10.64
N TRP A 60 -1.33 -0.40 10.33
CA TRP A 60 -2.66 -0.05 10.84
C TRP A 60 -2.83 -0.47 12.31
N PRO A 61 -3.71 0.21 13.07
CA PRO A 61 -4.19 -0.26 14.36
C PRO A 61 -4.81 -1.66 14.26
N LYS A 62 -4.68 -2.47 15.32
CA LYS A 62 -5.23 -3.84 15.33
C LYS A 62 -6.72 -3.89 15.09
N GLU A 63 -7.46 -2.95 15.64
CA GLU A 63 -8.93 -2.82 15.49
C GLU A 63 -9.36 -2.61 14.03
N HIS A 64 -8.45 -2.16 13.18
CA HIS A 64 -8.67 -1.96 11.75
C HIS A 64 -7.93 -3.00 10.87
N GLY A 65 -7.47 -4.10 11.46
CA GLY A 65 -6.82 -5.19 10.72
C GLY A 65 -5.30 -5.08 10.60
N GLY A 66 -4.67 -4.21 11.40
CA GLY A 66 -3.22 -4.13 11.50
C GLY A 66 -2.62 -5.27 12.33
N THR A 67 -1.33 -5.54 12.15
CA THR A 67 -0.63 -6.66 12.76
C THR A 67 -0.31 -6.45 14.25
N GLY A 68 -0.17 -5.17 14.68
CA GLY A 68 0.30 -4.83 16.01
C GLY A 68 1.77 -5.21 16.28
N TRP A 69 2.56 -5.41 15.25
CA TRP A 69 3.98 -5.73 15.36
C TRP A 69 4.79 -4.58 15.96
N SER A 70 5.87 -4.93 16.64
CA SER A 70 6.89 -3.97 17.06
C SER A 70 7.60 -3.35 15.84
N ASN A 71 8.28 -2.22 16.05
CA ASN A 71 9.06 -1.58 14.97
C ASN A 71 10.15 -2.51 14.42
N THR A 72 10.78 -3.31 15.30
CA THR A 72 11.77 -4.33 14.88
C THR A 72 11.13 -5.40 13.99
N GLN A 73 9.96 -5.90 14.36
CA GLN A 73 9.25 -6.89 13.54
C GLN A 73 8.84 -6.32 12.18
N LYS A 74 8.35 -5.09 12.13
CA LYS A 74 8.05 -4.40 10.86
C LYS A 74 9.29 -4.26 9.98
N HIS A 75 10.41 -3.86 10.57
CA HIS A 75 11.69 -3.77 9.87
C HIS A 75 12.13 -5.13 9.30
N ILE A 76 12.07 -6.19 10.11
CA ILE A 76 12.40 -7.56 9.67
C ILE A 76 11.51 -7.97 8.51
N PHE A 77 10.21 -7.69 8.58
CA PHE A 77 9.26 -8.01 7.52
C PHE A 77 9.58 -7.29 6.20
N GLU A 78 9.83 -5.99 6.25
CA GLU A 78 10.21 -5.19 5.08
C GLU A 78 11.52 -5.68 4.46
N GLU A 79 12.51 -5.98 5.29
CA GLU A 79 13.81 -6.51 4.84
C GLU A 79 13.66 -7.85 4.11
N GLU A 80 12.88 -8.78 4.66
CA GLU A 80 12.69 -10.10 4.06
C GLU A 80 11.84 -10.06 2.79
N ILE A 81 10.84 -9.17 2.71
CA ILE A 81 10.07 -8.91 1.47
C ILE A 81 11.01 -8.48 0.34
N VAL A 82 11.89 -7.50 0.62
CA VAL A 82 12.84 -6.99 -0.37
C VAL A 82 13.84 -8.06 -0.79
N LYS A 83 14.41 -8.81 0.17
CA LYS A 83 15.36 -9.92 -0.11
C LYS A 83 14.74 -11.02 -0.96
N ALA A 84 13.48 -11.34 -0.71
CA ALA A 84 12.75 -12.32 -1.50
C ALA A 84 12.48 -11.87 -2.94
N GLY A 85 12.58 -10.57 -3.22
CA GLY A 85 12.20 -9.98 -4.50
C GLY A 85 10.67 -9.91 -4.66
N ALA A 86 9.97 -9.57 -3.59
CA ALA A 86 8.55 -9.32 -3.65
C ALA A 86 8.24 -7.94 -4.25
N PRO A 87 7.06 -7.75 -4.87
CA PRO A 87 6.63 -6.44 -5.32
C PRO A 87 6.50 -5.46 -4.17
N ARG A 88 6.74 -4.18 -4.44
CA ARG A 88 6.39 -3.11 -3.50
C ARG A 88 4.89 -3.13 -3.25
N ILE A 89 4.48 -3.06 -1.99
CA ILE A 89 3.07 -2.89 -1.63
C ILE A 89 2.59 -1.52 -2.11
N VAL A 90 1.47 -1.49 -2.85
CA VAL A 90 0.89 -0.25 -3.39
C VAL A 90 0.36 0.61 -2.24
N PRO A 91 0.85 1.86 -2.06
CA PRO A 91 0.63 2.59 -0.83
C PRO A 91 -0.69 3.37 -0.77
N PHE A 92 -1.33 3.67 -1.91
CA PHE A 92 -2.41 4.66 -1.98
C PHE A 92 -3.60 4.34 -1.08
N GLY A 93 -4.10 3.12 -1.08
CA GLY A 93 -5.15 2.68 -0.16
C GLY A 93 -4.64 2.53 1.26
N LEU A 94 -3.52 1.82 1.44
CA LEU A 94 -3.02 1.40 2.75
C LEU A 94 -2.38 2.52 3.57
N ASN A 95 -1.48 3.30 2.95
CA ASN A 95 -0.66 4.27 3.68
C ASN A 95 -1.19 5.70 3.57
N MET A 96 -2.10 5.98 2.63
CA MET A 96 -2.64 7.33 2.40
C MET A 96 -4.12 7.40 2.78
N LEU A 97 -5.01 6.69 2.07
CA LEU A 97 -6.44 6.79 2.31
C LEU A 97 -6.87 6.12 3.63
N GLY A 98 -6.35 4.95 3.93
CA GLY A 98 -6.74 4.20 5.14
C GLY A 98 -6.57 4.99 6.43
N PRO A 99 -5.39 5.59 6.70
CA PRO A 99 -5.19 6.46 7.88
C PRO A 99 -6.17 7.65 7.93
N VAL A 100 -6.43 8.29 6.80
CA VAL A 100 -7.40 9.41 6.73
C VAL A 100 -8.82 8.92 7.05
N LEU A 101 -9.22 7.78 6.53
CA LEU A 101 -10.53 7.21 6.84
C LEU A 101 -10.66 6.82 8.32
N MET A 102 -9.61 6.23 8.90
CA MET A 102 -9.61 5.85 10.32
C MET A 102 -9.76 7.06 11.23
N GLU A 103 -9.13 8.18 10.91
CA GLU A 103 -9.16 9.40 11.73
C GLU A 103 -10.42 10.24 11.45
N PHE A 104 -10.74 10.50 10.19
CA PHE A 104 -11.74 11.50 9.80
C PHE A 104 -13.00 10.92 9.16
N GLY A 105 -12.98 9.65 8.76
CA GLY A 105 -14.13 9.01 8.14
C GLY A 105 -15.27 8.76 9.11
N ASN A 106 -16.51 8.87 8.63
CA ASN A 106 -17.67 8.42 9.41
C ASN A 106 -17.76 6.88 9.40
N GLU A 107 -18.59 6.32 10.28
CA GLU A 107 -18.70 4.86 10.45
C GLU A 107 -19.14 4.12 9.16
N LYS A 108 -19.97 4.75 8.33
CA LYS A 108 -20.37 4.16 7.02
C LYS A 108 -19.18 4.08 6.08
N GLN A 109 -18.35 5.12 6.02
CA GLN A 109 -17.15 5.16 5.19
C GLN A 109 -16.12 4.14 5.69
N LYS A 110 -15.83 4.10 6.98
CA LYS A 110 -14.91 3.13 7.59
C LYS A 110 -15.35 1.70 7.28
N LYS A 111 -16.61 1.37 7.56
CA LYS A 111 -17.17 0.04 7.35
C LYS A 111 -17.16 -0.39 5.87
N TYR A 112 -17.30 0.56 4.95
CA TYR A 112 -17.33 0.27 3.53
C TYR A 112 -15.93 0.16 2.93
N TYR A 113 -15.06 1.13 3.17
CA TYR A 113 -13.78 1.23 2.47
C TYR A 113 -12.63 0.45 3.12
N LEU A 114 -12.50 0.44 4.47
CA LEU A 114 -11.35 -0.20 5.11
C LEU A 114 -11.24 -1.70 4.78
N PRO A 115 -12.33 -2.50 4.82
CA PRO A 115 -12.25 -3.90 4.39
C PRO A 115 -11.89 -4.06 2.93
N ARG A 116 -12.38 -3.19 2.04
CA ARG A 116 -12.08 -3.24 0.60
C ARG A 116 -10.61 -2.93 0.29
N ILE A 117 -10.01 -2.00 1.07
CA ILE A 117 -8.57 -1.73 0.98
C ILE A 117 -7.78 -2.96 1.41
N LEU A 118 -8.15 -3.60 2.53
CA LEU A 118 -7.48 -4.81 3.04
C LEU A 118 -7.61 -6.00 2.08
N ASN A 119 -8.77 -6.18 1.48
CA ASN A 119 -9.04 -7.28 0.55
C ASN A 119 -8.47 -7.03 -0.85
N CYS A 120 -7.92 -5.85 -1.12
CA CYS A 120 -7.50 -5.42 -2.47
C CYS A 120 -8.66 -5.47 -3.48
N ASP A 121 -9.88 -5.11 -3.04
CA ASP A 121 -11.07 -5.05 -3.90
C ASP A 121 -11.05 -3.80 -4.77
N ASP A 122 -10.46 -2.71 -4.25
CA ASP A 122 -10.35 -1.42 -4.92
C ASP A 122 -8.90 -1.10 -5.26
N TRP A 123 -8.69 -0.53 -6.44
CA TRP A 123 -7.41 -0.02 -6.89
C TRP A 123 -7.38 1.50 -6.74
N TRP A 124 -6.56 1.99 -5.82
CA TRP A 124 -6.51 3.40 -5.47
C TRP A 124 -5.40 4.13 -6.24
N ALA A 125 -5.66 5.36 -6.60
CA ALA A 125 -4.70 6.28 -7.20
C ALA A 125 -4.71 7.61 -6.45
N GLN A 126 -3.65 8.40 -6.63
CA GLN A 126 -3.51 9.73 -6.01
C GLN A 126 -3.55 10.81 -7.10
N GLY A 127 -4.51 11.72 -7.02
CA GLY A 127 -4.50 12.98 -7.76
C GLY A 127 -4.11 14.11 -6.80
N TYR A 128 -2.85 14.56 -6.84
CA TYR A 128 -2.31 15.50 -5.85
C TYR A 128 -1.65 16.71 -6.50
N SER A 129 -0.54 16.54 -7.18
CA SER A 129 0.16 17.62 -7.86
C SER A 129 -0.44 17.91 -9.23
N GLU A 130 -0.37 19.19 -9.65
CA GLU A 130 -0.70 19.64 -10.99
C GLU A 130 0.58 20.07 -11.72
N PRO A 131 0.57 20.21 -13.07
CA PRO A 131 1.76 20.61 -13.83
C PRO A 131 2.39 21.92 -13.32
N GLY A 132 1.57 22.86 -12.84
CA GLY A 132 2.01 24.15 -12.29
C GLY A 132 2.04 24.23 -10.76
N SER A 133 1.74 23.15 -10.04
CA SER A 133 1.53 23.16 -8.58
C SER A 133 2.04 21.89 -7.93
N GLY A 134 3.32 21.86 -7.65
CA GLY A 134 3.96 20.77 -6.90
C GLY A 134 4.29 21.22 -5.48
N SER A 135 5.49 21.76 -5.25
CA SER A 135 5.89 22.29 -3.93
C SER A 135 5.02 23.45 -3.46
N ASP A 136 4.58 24.31 -4.37
CA ASP A 136 3.54 25.31 -4.10
C ASP A 136 2.15 24.71 -4.32
N LEU A 137 1.68 23.91 -3.37
CA LEU A 137 0.38 23.26 -3.42
C LEU A 137 -0.79 24.29 -3.32
N ALA A 138 -0.54 25.47 -2.75
CA ALA A 138 -1.55 26.51 -2.64
C ALA A 138 -1.99 27.10 -4.00
N SER A 139 -1.18 26.90 -5.05
CA SER A 139 -1.50 27.36 -6.41
C SER A 139 -2.35 26.38 -7.23
N LEU A 140 -2.89 25.31 -6.63
CA LEU A 140 -3.76 24.32 -7.26
C LEU A 140 -4.96 24.97 -7.97
N LYS A 141 -5.26 24.49 -9.16
CA LYS A 141 -6.39 24.93 -10.00
C LYS A 141 -7.56 23.95 -10.01
N THR A 142 -7.36 22.74 -9.49
CA THR A 142 -8.42 21.76 -9.34
C THR A 142 -9.58 22.35 -8.56
N LYS A 143 -10.78 22.20 -9.10
CA LYS A 143 -12.02 22.69 -8.49
C LYS A 143 -13.00 21.55 -8.34
N ALA A 144 -13.76 21.57 -7.26
CA ALA A 144 -14.94 20.75 -7.07
C ALA A 144 -16.16 21.67 -7.06
N VAL A 145 -17.03 21.53 -8.04
CA VAL A 145 -18.26 22.30 -8.16
C VAL A 145 -19.38 21.49 -7.54
N ASP A 146 -20.07 22.07 -6.56
CA ASP A 146 -21.19 21.44 -5.87
C ASP A 146 -22.48 21.55 -6.71
N HIS A 147 -23.11 20.42 -6.98
CA HIS A 147 -24.38 20.29 -7.67
C HIS A 147 -25.50 19.75 -6.76
N GLY A 148 -25.30 19.79 -5.44
CA GLY A 148 -26.27 19.43 -4.40
C GLY A 148 -26.17 17.95 -3.99
N ASP A 149 -26.36 17.02 -4.91
CA ASP A 149 -26.27 15.57 -4.65
C ASP A 149 -24.93 14.96 -5.07
N HIS A 150 -24.11 15.70 -5.83
CA HIS A 150 -22.77 15.29 -6.25
C HIS A 150 -21.84 16.49 -6.49
N TYR A 151 -20.54 16.22 -6.60
CA TYR A 151 -19.52 17.18 -7.00
C TYR A 151 -18.98 16.84 -8.39
N ILE A 152 -18.81 17.87 -9.24
CA ILE A 152 -18.05 17.72 -10.49
C ILE A 152 -16.63 18.22 -10.20
N CYS A 153 -15.67 17.28 -10.21
CA CYS A 153 -14.27 17.59 -10.00
C CYS A 153 -13.59 17.87 -11.35
N LEU A 154 -13.10 19.11 -11.52
CA LEU A 154 -12.28 19.48 -12.67
C LEU A 154 -10.82 19.33 -12.27
N LEU A 155 -10.30 18.13 -12.53
CA LEU A 155 -8.94 17.75 -12.15
C LEU A 155 -7.95 18.22 -13.23
N TYR A 156 -6.96 19.01 -12.83
CA TYR A 156 -5.78 19.28 -13.63
C TYR A 156 -4.75 18.17 -13.33
N THR A 157 -4.75 17.11 -14.15
CA THR A 157 -3.74 16.05 -14.01
C THR A 157 -2.41 16.51 -14.59
N SER A 158 -1.30 16.05 -13.99
CA SER A 158 0.01 16.18 -14.62
C SER A 158 0.10 15.26 -15.83
N ASP A 159 0.88 15.64 -16.85
CA ASP A 159 1.17 14.80 -18.03
C ASP A 159 1.67 13.39 -17.62
N ALA A 160 2.32 13.27 -16.47
CA ALA A 160 2.74 12.00 -15.90
C ALA A 160 1.59 11.02 -15.58
N ALA A 161 0.36 11.50 -15.45
CA ALA A 161 -0.82 10.64 -15.28
C ALA A 161 -1.38 10.15 -16.62
N ASP A 162 -1.13 10.89 -17.70
CA ASP A 162 -1.60 10.57 -19.05
C ASP A 162 -0.52 9.83 -19.89
N GLU A 163 0.72 9.84 -19.43
CA GLU A 163 1.79 9.08 -20.08
C GLU A 163 1.61 7.59 -19.84
N HIS A 164 1.06 6.89 -20.83
CA HIS A 164 1.05 5.42 -20.92
C HIS A 164 2.46 4.81 -21.15
N SER A 165 3.50 5.56 -20.90
CA SER A 165 4.88 5.12 -21.09
C SER A 165 5.46 4.51 -19.82
N TRP A 166 4.92 3.37 -19.43
CA TRP A 166 5.57 2.49 -18.42
C TRP A 166 5.52 1.04 -18.84
#